data_b9c46262e9ad390d70a97f1060f16626
#
_entry.id   b9c46262e9ad390d70a97f1060f16626
#
_cell.length_a   1.000
_cell.length_b   1.000
_cell.length_c   1.000
_cell.angle_alpha   90.00
_cell.angle_beta   90.00
_cell.angle_gamma   90.00
#
_symmetry.space_group_name_H-M   'P 1'
#
loop_
_entity.id
_entity.type
_entity.pdbx_description
1 polymer ?
#
loop_
_entity_poly.entity_id
_entity_poly.type
_entity_poly.pdbx_seq_one_letter_code
_entity_poly.pdbx_strand_id
1 'polypeptide(L)'
;RSDRDWSSDVCSSDLWNGKPLTQEIYEALPEEYQKTISKKGEEVRELVNSYILRMSKMEKEYGEKFKELNRDVASFALEGHIKEMKDKFSESKEVTEFIDNLRGDLLDNLGVFFSQETDAKSFFGKRYAINLFVDNSGIKGKPIVEVTNANYSSLFGRIEYLARMGMLDTDHSMIRSGAIHRSNGGYLVLDAKSVLSE
;
A
#
# COMPACT_ATOMS: atom_id res chain seq x y z
N ARG A 1 -4.69 2.62 -24.61
CA ARG A 1 -4.34 2.88 -26.02
C ARG A 1 -5.56 3.36 -26.75
N SER A 2 -5.78 4.62 -26.82
CA SER A 2 -6.09 5.40 -28.01
C SER A 2 -6.25 6.83 -27.51
N ASP A 3 -5.20 7.59 -27.70
CA ASP A 3 -5.27 9.05 -27.77
C ASP A 3 -6.21 9.36 -28.94
N ARG A 4 -7.49 9.40 -28.66
CA ARG A 4 -8.43 10.07 -29.54
C ARG A 4 -8.27 11.54 -29.25
N ASP A 5 -7.63 12.18 -30.19
CA ASP A 5 -7.52 13.62 -30.29
C ASP A 5 -8.95 14.21 -30.39
N TRP A 6 -9.46 14.66 -29.25
CA TRP A 6 -10.80 15.25 -29.13
C TRP A 6 -10.93 16.58 -29.92
N SER A 7 -9.82 17.04 -30.53
CA SER A 7 -9.78 18.25 -31.32
C SER A 7 -10.31 18.09 -32.74
N SER A 8 -10.59 16.84 -33.18
CA SER A 8 -11.00 16.56 -34.55
C SER A 8 -12.47 16.17 -34.74
N ASP A 9 -13.23 15.97 -33.66
CA ASP A 9 -14.66 15.67 -33.76
C ASP A 9 -15.46 16.98 -33.84
N VAL A 10 -15.71 17.45 -35.06
CA VAL A 10 -16.59 18.59 -35.34
C VAL A 10 -18.02 18.24 -34.87
N CYS A 11 -18.43 18.79 -33.72
CA CYS A 11 -19.79 18.68 -33.25
C CYS A 11 -20.76 19.39 -34.21
N SER A 12 -21.99 18.89 -34.29
CA SER A 12 -23.06 19.53 -35.09
C SER A 12 -23.32 21.00 -34.69
N SER A 13 -22.91 21.42 -33.49
CA SER A 13 -22.95 22.79 -32.98
C SER A 13 -21.89 23.70 -33.62
N ASP A 14 -20.85 23.13 -34.19
CA ASP A 14 -19.75 23.86 -34.82
C ASP A 14 -19.94 23.98 -36.32
N LEU A 15 -21.13 23.68 -36.84
CA LEU A 15 -21.47 23.76 -38.24
C LEU A 15 -22.27 25.03 -38.53
N TRP A 16 -21.80 25.79 -39.52
CA TRP A 16 -22.55 26.87 -40.15
C TRP A 16 -22.91 26.47 -41.59
N ASN A 17 -24.21 26.37 -41.87
CA ASN A 17 -24.73 25.87 -43.17
C ASN A 17 -24.13 24.50 -43.58
N GLY A 18 -23.94 23.59 -42.61
CA GLY A 18 -23.41 22.24 -42.87
C GLY A 18 -21.89 22.19 -43.11
N LYS A 19 -21.18 23.27 -42.86
CA LYS A 19 -19.72 23.34 -42.91
C LYS A 19 -19.13 23.66 -41.53
N PRO A 20 -17.94 23.18 -41.22
CA PRO A 20 -17.26 23.52 -39.97
C PRO A 20 -17.08 25.03 -39.85
N LEU A 21 -17.39 25.58 -38.67
CA LEU A 21 -17.19 27.00 -38.39
C LEU A 21 -15.70 27.23 -38.11
N THR A 22 -14.97 27.60 -39.15
CA THR A 22 -13.56 28.03 -39.02
C THR A 22 -13.49 29.47 -38.53
N GLN A 23 -12.36 29.86 -37.97
CA GLN A 23 -12.13 31.23 -37.50
C GLN A 23 -12.36 32.28 -38.61
N GLU A 24 -11.94 31.97 -39.83
CA GLU A 24 -12.13 32.81 -40.99
C GLU A 24 -13.64 33.02 -41.33
N ILE A 25 -14.43 31.96 -41.24
CA ILE A 25 -15.88 32.03 -41.46
C ILE A 25 -16.55 32.82 -40.35
N TYR A 26 -16.13 32.61 -39.06
CA TYR A 26 -16.67 33.34 -37.93
C TYR A 26 -16.40 34.85 -38.03
N GLU A 27 -15.19 35.26 -38.41
CA GLU A 27 -14.81 36.69 -38.59
C GLU A 27 -15.52 37.35 -39.74
N ALA A 28 -15.93 36.59 -40.77
CA ALA A 28 -16.69 37.09 -41.92
C ALA A 28 -18.19 37.23 -41.64
N LEU A 29 -18.70 36.76 -40.51
CA LEU A 29 -20.13 36.87 -40.16
C LEU A 29 -20.48 38.27 -39.66
N PRO A 30 -21.73 38.77 -39.91
CA PRO A 30 -22.23 39.99 -39.31
C PRO A 30 -22.16 39.95 -37.78
N GLU A 31 -21.88 41.07 -37.12
CA GLU A 31 -21.69 41.18 -35.65
C GLU A 31 -22.85 40.59 -34.83
N GLU A 32 -24.08 40.67 -35.29
CA GLU A 32 -25.25 40.11 -34.59
C GLU A 32 -25.17 38.59 -34.49
N TYR A 33 -24.69 37.94 -35.55
CA TYR A 33 -24.51 36.48 -35.54
C TYR A 33 -23.32 36.06 -34.71
N GLN A 34 -22.20 36.80 -34.75
CA GLN A 34 -21.05 36.55 -33.88
C GLN A 34 -21.43 36.64 -32.42
N LYS A 35 -22.18 37.66 -31.98
CA LYS A 35 -22.67 37.82 -30.62
C LYS A 35 -23.61 36.69 -30.21
N THR A 36 -24.47 36.23 -31.11
CA THR A 36 -25.39 35.13 -30.83
C THR A 36 -24.65 33.82 -30.67
N ILE A 37 -23.68 33.55 -31.55
CA ILE A 37 -22.85 32.31 -31.44
C ILE A 37 -21.99 32.34 -30.17
N SER A 38 -21.35 33.48 -29.88
CA SER A 38 -20.55 33.62 -28.65
C SER A 38 -21.39 33.37 -27.39
N LYS A 39 -22.59 34.01 -27.32
CA LYS A 39 -23.49 33.79 -26.15
C LYS A 39 -23.92 32.34 -25.99
N LYS A 40 -24.33 31.68 -27.08
CA LYS A 40 -24.66 30.24 -27.05
C LYS A 40 -23.46 29.38 -26.71
N GLY A 41 -22.28 29.74 -27.21
CA GLY A 41 -21.04 29.07 -26.86
C GLY A 41 -20.73 29.16 -25.35
N GLU A 42 -20.96 30.32 -24.73
CA GLU A 42 -20.81 30.52 -23.30
C GLU A 42 -21.83 29.67 -22.50
N GLU A 43 -23.11 29.70 -22.89
CA GLU A 43 -24.16 28.90 -22.27
C GLU A 43 -23.85 27.40 -22.34
N VAL A 44 -23.37 26.90 -23.49
CA VAL A 44 -22.97 25.50 -23.65
C VAL A 44 -21.74 25.18 -22.80
N ARG A 45 -20.75 26.08 -22.74
CA ARG A 45 -19.54 25.91 -21.92
C ARG A 45 -19.90 25.81 -20.42
N GLU A 46 -20.76 26.70 -19.93
CA GLU A 46 -21.24 26.63 -18.55
C GLU A 46 -21.99 25.32 -18.27
N LEU A 47 -22.83 24.89 -19.21
CA LEU A 47 -23.54 23.63 -19.10
C LEU A 47 -22.57 22.43 -19.02
N VAL A 48 -21.61 22.36 -19.94
CA VAL A 48 -20.57 21.32 -19.97
C VAL A 48 -19.76 21.31 -18.66
N ASN A 49 -19.32 22.48 -18.20
CA ASN A 49 -18.60 22.60 -16.93
C ASN A 49 -19.43 22.10 -15.74
N SER A 50 -20.73 22.41 -15.72
CA SER A 50 -21.64 21.93 -14.67
C SER A 50 -21.76 20.39 -14.67
N TYR A 51 -21.84 19.79 -15.85
CA TYR A 51 -21.85 18.32 -16.00
C TYR A 51 -20.54 17.68 -15.58
N ILE A 52 -19.38 18.24 -15.96
CA ILE A 52 -18.05 17.75 -15.56
C ILE A 52 -17.94 17.75 -14.03
N LEU A 53 -18.33 18.86 -13.38
CA LEU A 53 -18.30 18.97 -11.93
C LEU A 53 -19.23 17.93 -11.27
N ARG A 54 -20.42 17.73 -11.83
CA ARG A 54 -21.38 16.74 -11.32
C ARG A 54 -20.86 15.32 -11.50
N MET A 55 -20.26 15.00 -12.65
CA MET A 55 -19.64 13.68 -12.88
C MET A 55 -18.50 13.42 -11.89
N SER A 56 -17.59 14.39 -11.73
CA SER A 56 -16.48 14.26 -10.78
C SER A 56 -16.96 14.03 -9.33
N LYS A 57 -18.04 14.73 -8.93
CA LYS A 57 -18.64 14.50 -7.63
C LYS A 57 -19.24 13.09 -7.51
N MET A 58 -19.96 12.62 -8.52
CA MET A 58 -20.54 11.28 -8.55
C MET A 58 -19.46 10.19 -8.53
N GLU A 59 -18.36 10.37 -9.28
CA GLU A 59 -17.23 9.44 -9.28
C GLU A 59 -16.58 9.33 -7.90
N LYS A 60 -16.41 10.47 -7.22
CA LYS A 60 -15.89 10.50 -5.86
C LYS A 60 -16.82 9.78 -4.87
N GLU A 61 -18.10 10.11 -4.88
CA GLU A 61 -19.11 9.47 -4.02
C GLU A 61 -19.20 7.96 -4.28
N TYR A 62 -19.15 7.55 -5.54
CA TYR A 62 -19.12 6.14 -5.91
C TYR A 62 -17.86 5.44 -5.41
N GLY A 63 -16.69 6.07 -5.61
CA GLY A 63 -15.42 5.53 -5.14
C GLY A 63 -15.37 5.34 -3.62
N GLU A 64 -15.92 6.29 -2.86
CA GLU A 64 -16.02 6.20 -1.40
C GLU A 64 -16.94 5.04 -0.97
N LYS A 65 -18.14 4.94 -1.54
CA LYS A 65 -19.08 3.84 -1.25
C LYS A 65 -18.55 2.48 -1.65
N PHE A 66 -17.82 2.42 -2.76
CA PHE A 66 -17.20 1.17 -3.20
C PHE A 66 -16.08 0.72 -2.26
N LYS A 67 -15.28 1.66 -1.75
CA LYS A 67 -14.25 1.36 -0.74
C LYS A 67 -14.89 0.88 0.57
N GLU A 68 -15.96 1.53 1.01
CA GLU A 68 -16.69 1.15 2.22
C GLU A 68 -17.27 -0.28 2.08
N LEU A 69 -17.96 -0.56 0.98
CA LEU A 69 -18.49 -1.89 0.70
C LEU A 69 -17.40 -2.97 0.68
N ASN A 70 -16.28 -2.72 0.02
CA ASN A 70 -15.16 -3.67 0.00
C ASN A 70 -14.59 -3.90 1.40
N ARG A 71 -14.51 -2.85 2.23
CA ARG A 71 -14.06 -2.94 3.61
C ARG A 71 -15.02 -3.79 4.46
N ASP A 72 -16.31 -3.62 4.30
CA ASP A 72 -17.33 -4.39 5.03
C ASP A 72 -17.29 -5.87 4.65
N VAL A 73 -17.23 -6.17 3.34
CA VAL A 73 -17.13 -7.55 2.84
C VAL A 73 -15.85 -8.21 3.33
N ALA A 74 -14.72 -7.53 3.26
CA ALA A 74 -13.45 -8.06 3.74
C ALA A 74 -13.44 -8.24 5.26
N SER A 75 -14.01 -7.30 6.01
CA SER A 75 -14.15 -7.40 7.47
C SER A 75 -14.97 -8.63 7.86
N PHE A 76 -16.09 -8.86 7.18
CA PHE A 76 -16.92 -10.04 7.39
C PHE A 76 -16.17 -11.35 7.08
N ALA A 77 -15.45 -11.39 5.96
CA ALA A 77 -14.66 -12.56 5.57
C ALA A 77 -13.53 -12.88 6.55
N LEU A 78 -12.92 -11.86 7.15
CA LEU A 78 -11.82 -12.02 8.10
C LEU A 78 -12.29 -12.36 9.52
N GLU A 79 -13.53 -12.04 9.89
CA GLU A 79 -14.02 -12.09 11.27
C GLU A 79 -13.84 -13.48 11.92
N GLY A 80 -14.19 -14.53 11.19
CA GLY A 80 -14.03 -15.91 11.68
C GLY A 80 -12.59 -16.28 11.99
N HIS A 81 -11.67 -15.95 11.09
CA HIS A 81 -10.25 -16.25 11.26
C HIS A 81 -9.60 -15.40 12.36
N ILE A 82 -9.94 -14.12 12.43
CA ILE A 82 -9.46 -13.23 13.49
C ILE A 82 -9.92 -13.72 14.87
N LYS A 83 -11.19 -14.11 14.99
CA LYS A 83 -11.73 -14.65 16.23
C LYS A 83 -11.02 -15.93 16.63
N GLU A 84 -10.85 -16.89 15.72
CA GLU A 84 -10.14 -18.15 16.01
C GLU A 84 -8.71 -17.89 16.50
N MET A 85 -7.98 -16.99 15.85
CA MET A 85 -6.62 -16.61 16.29
C MET A 85 -6.64 -15.99 17.68
N LYS A 86 -7.55 -15.07 17.96
CA LYS A 86 -7.67 -14.42 19.27
C LYS A 86 -8.02 -15.41 20.38
N ASP A 87 -8.93 -16.32 20.11
CA ASP A 87 -9.32 -17.36 21.09
C ASP A 87 -8.13 -18.26 21.42
N LYS A 88 -7.32 -18.61 20.41
CA LYS A 88 -6.11 -19.43 20.59
C LYS A 88 -5.01 -18.73 21.39
N PHE A 89 -4.89 -17.43 21.27
CA PHE A 89 -3.83 -16.62 21.93
C PHE A 89 -4.39 -15.66 22.99
N SER A 90 -5.54 -15.98 23.56
CA SER A 90 -6.26 -15.12 24.52
C SER A 90 -5.46 -14.80 25.80
N GLU A 91 -4.48 -15.64 26.15
CA GLU A 91 -3.62 -15.45 27.33
C GLU A 91 -2.55 -14.36 27.12
N SER A 92 -2.22 -14.01 25.85
CA SER A 92 -1.23 -12.98 25.54
C SER A 92 -1.89 -11.73 24.99
N LYS A 93 -1.83 -10.66 25.77
CA LYS A 93 -2.38 -9.36 25.39
C LYS A 93 -1.63 -8.77 24.17
N GLU A 94 -0.32 -8.92 24.13
CA GLU A 94 0.52 -8.43 23.05
C GLU A 94 0.19 -9.11 21.71
N VAL A 95 -0.08 -10.42 21.74
CA VAL A 95 -0.47 -11.17 20.54
C VAL A 95 -1.86 -10.77 20.07
N THR A 96 -2.81 -10.58 20.98
CA THR A 96 -4.15 -10.13 20.61
C THR A 96 -4.18 -8.73 20.04
N GLU A 97 -3.35 -7.82 20.56
CA GLU A 97 -3.16 -6.47 20.03
C GLU A 97 -2.51 -6.51 18.63
N PHE A 98 -1.49 -7.38 18.44
CA PHE A 98 -0.90 -7.58 17.11
C PHE A 98 -1.92 -8.08 16.09
N ILE A 99 -2.81 -9.02 16.46
CA ILE A 99 -3.88 -9.53 15.59
C ILE A 99 -4.86 -8.41 15.22
N ASP A 100 -5.19 -7.50 16.16
CA ASP A 100 -6.04 -6.35 15.86
C ASP A 100 -5.37 -5.37 14.88
N ASN A 101 -4.10 -5.10 15.09
CA ASN A 101 -3.31 -4.25 14.17
C ASN A 101 -3.19 -4.89 12.78
N LEU A 102 -2.96 -6.20 12.71
CA LEU A 102 -2.95 -6.97 11.47
C LEU A 102 -4.27 -6.86 10.72
N ARG A 103 -5.41 -7.02 11.43
CA ARG A 103 -6.74 -6.84 10.84
C ARG A 103 -6.92 -5.44 10.26
N GLY A 104 -6.55 -4.42 11.03
CA GLY A 104 -6.63 -3.01 10.59
C GLY A 104 -5.83 -2.78 9.31
N ASP A 105 -4.58 -3.21 9.30
CA ASP A 105 -3.68 -3.01 8.17
C ASP A 105 -4.13 -3.80 6.91
N LEU A 106 -4.67 -5.01 7.06
CA LEU A 106 -5.27 -5.75 5.95
C LEU A 106 -6.44 -5.00 5.31
N LEU A 107 -7.34 -4.44 6.15
CA LEU A 107 -8.48 -3.67 5.68
C LEU A 107 -8.08 -2.34 5.01
N ASP A 108 -7.00 -1.74 5.46
CA ASP A 108 -6.48 -0.50 4.88
C ASP A 108 -5.73 -0.72 3.55
N ASN A 109 -5.19 -1.93 3.34
CA ASN A 109 -4.45 -2.32 2.15
C ASN A 109 -5.23 -3.21 1.18
N LEU A 110 -6.56 -3.22 1.24
CA LEU A 110 -7.41 -4.03 0.35
C LEU A 110 -7.15 -3.80 -1.14
N GLY A 111 -6.72 -2.59 -1.52
CA GLY A 111 -6.38 -2.26 -2.90
C GLY A 111 -5.33 -3.17 -3.53
N VAL A 112 -4.44 -3.74 -2.72
CA VAL A 112 -3.39 -4.67 -3.19
C VAL A 112 -4.00 -5.96 -3.76
N PHE A 113 -5.12 -6.44 -3.22
CA PHE A 113 -5.81 -7.63 -3.72
C PHE A 113 -6.46 -7.42 -5.09
N PHE A 114 -6.79 -6.17 -5.43
CA PHE A 114 -7.41 -5.80 -6.71
C PHE A 114 -6.39 -5.32 -7.74
N SER A 115 -5.13 -5.12 -7.33
CA SER A 115 -4.04 -4.70 -8.23
C SER A 115 -3.58 -5.87 -9.08
N GLN A 116 -3.49 -5.68 -10.39
CA GLN A 116 -2.89 -6.64 -11.32
C GLN A 116 -1.36 -6.57 -11.33
N GLU A 117 -0.79 -5.48 -10.86
CA GLU A 117 0.65 -5.21 -10.88
C GLU A 117 1.38 -5.77 -9.66
N THR A 118 0.67 -5.95 -8.56
CA THR A 118 1.25 -6.39 -7.29
C THR A 118 0.78 -7.80 -6.96
N ASP A 119 1.72 -8.72 -6.79
CA ASP A 119 1.41 -10.04 -6.22
C ASP A 119 1.05 -9.88 -4.74
N ALA A 120 -0.25 -9.88 -4.45
CA ALA A 120 -0.78 -9.73 -3.10
C ALA A 120 -0.20 -10.77 -2.13
N LYS A 121 0.02 -12.02 -2.58
CA LYS A 121 0.60 -13.07 -1.75
C LYS A 121 2.04 -12.75 -1.36
N SER A 122 2.84 -12.25 -2.29
CA SER A 122 4.23 -11.83 -2.01
C SER A 122 4.27 -10.58 -1.13
N PHE A 123 3.40 -9.60 -1.38
CA PHE A 123 3.32 -8.37 -0.59
C PHE A 123 2.99 -8.66 0.88
N PHE A 124 1.87 -9.34 1.12
CA PHE A 124 1.43 -9.65 2.48
C PHE A 124 2.29 -10.71 3.14
N GLY A 125 2.82 -11.68 2.38
CA GLY A 125 3.73 -12.69 2.89
C GLY A 125 4.99 -12.09 3.51
N LYS A 126 5.56 -11.06 2.88
CA LYS A 126 6.71 -10.32 3.45
C LYS A 126 6.30 -9.41 4.60
N ARG A 127 5.19 -8.66 4.44
CA ARG A 127 4.75 -7.65 5.40
C ARG A 127 4.37 -8.26 6.75
N TYR A 128 3.75 -9.43 6.73
CA TYR A 128 3.25 -10.11 7.94
C TYR A 128 4.07 -11.35 8.32
N ALA A 129 5.21 -11.57 7.68
CA ALA A 129 6.13 -12.63 8.07
C ALA A 129 6.56 -12.43 9.53
N ILE A 130 6.41 -13.48 10.33
CA ILE A 130 6.88 -13.46 11.71
C ILE A 130 8.36 -13.86 11.71
N ASN A 131 9.22 -13.00 12.23
CA ASN A 131 10.61 -13.33 12.46
C ASN A 131 10.75 -13.94 13.86
N LEU A 132 10.97 -15.24 13.94
CA LEU A 132 11.26 -15.92 15.19
C LEU A 132 12.68 -15.56 15.64
N PHE A 133 12.79 -14.58 16.50
CA PHE A 133 14.06 -13.99 16.91
C PHE A 133 14.91 -14.93 17.75
N VAL A 134 14.29 -15.69 18.66
CA VAL A 134 14.93 -16.73 19.48
C VAL A 134 14.00 -17.93 19.58
N ASP A 135 14.50 -19.11 19.24
CA ASP A 135 13.78 -20.37 19.42
C ASP A 135 14.49 -21.23 20.49
N ASN A 136 13.90 -21.32 21.64
CA ASN A 136 14.34 -22.19 22.75
C ASN A 136 13.40 -23.37 22.97
N SER A 137 12.45 -23.64 22.06
CA SER A 137 11.44 -24.70 22.21
C SER A 137 12.03 -26.12 22.32
N GLY A 138 13.19 -26.35 21.71
CA GLY A 138 13.90 -27.64 21.75
C GLY A 138 14.80 -27.83 22.97
N ILE A 139 14.97 -26.80 23.84
CA ILE A 139 15.90 -26.84 24.97
C ILE A 139 15.19 -27.33 26.20
N LYS A 140 15.67 -28.49 26.75
CA LYS A 140 15.19 -29.00 28.05
C LYS A 140 15.94 -28.32 29.19
N GLY A 141 15.33 -27.33 29.81
CA GLY A 141 15.91 -26.58 30.93
C GLY A 141 16.32 -25.17 30.56
N LYS A 142 17.31 -24.60 31.25
CA LYS A 142 17.80 -23.24 30.98
C LYS A 142 18.76 -23.27 29.81
N PRO A 143 18.67 -22.33 28.88
CA PRO A 143 19.61 -22.22 27.75
C PRO A 143 21.03 -21.92 28.26
N ILE A 144 22.01 -22.62 27.74
CA ILE A 144 23.44 -22.37 27.99
C ILE A 144 24.07 -22.06 26.62
N VAL A 145 24.55 -20.82 26.47
CA VAL A 145 25.15 -20.34 25.21
C VAL A 145 26.62 -20.03 25.48
N GLU A 146 27.51 -20.75 24.80
CA GLU A 146 28.96 -20.52 24.84
C GLU A 146 29.37 -19.74 23.60
N VAL A 147 30.19 -18.70 23.79
CA VAL A 147 30.74 -17.86 22.70
C VAL A 147 32.25 -17.76 22.88
N THR A 148 32.97 -18.41 22.00
CA THR A 148 34.47 -18.44 21.99
C THR A 148 35.08 -17.19 21.36
N ASN A 149 34.38 -16.55 20.42
CA ASN A 149 34.79 -15.30 19.79
C ASN A 149 33.69 -14.22 20.02
N ALA A 150 33.79 -13.52 21.15
CA ALA A 150 32.87 -12.53 21.59
C ALA A 150 33.13 -11.19 20.90
N ASN A 151 32.44 -10.92 19.82
CA ASN A 151 32.40 -9.62 19.17
C ASN A 151 31.00 -9.01 19.26
N TYR A 152 30.87 -7.72 18.93
CA TYR A 152 29.60 -7.00 19.01
C TYR A 152 28.46 -7.72 18.29
N SER A 153 28.68 -8.16 17.06
CA SER A 153 27.66 -8.85 16.25
C SER A 153 27.27 -10.22 16.83
N SER A 154 28.22 -10.96 17.40
CA SER A 154 27.93 -12.27 18.00
C SER A 154 27.17 -12.15 19.31
N LEU A 155 27.40 -11.08 20.09
CA LEU A 155 26.75 -10.83 21.39
C LEU A 155 25.37 -10.19 21.22
N PHE A 156 25.27 -9.08 20.47
CA PHE A 156 24.06 -8.30 20.35
C PHE A 156 23.21 -8.65 19.12
N GLY A 157 23.76 -9.39 18.16
CA GLY A 157 23.10 -9.70 16.90
C GLY A 157 23.43 -8.70 15.78
N ARG A 158 22.80 -8.92 14.66
CA ARG A 158 23.05 -8.12 13.45
C ARG A 158 21.81 -8.04 12.58
N ILE A 159 21.79 -7.02 11.72
CA ILE A 159 20.84 -6.91 10.62
C ILE A 159 21.57 -7.38 9.36
N GLU A 160 21.00 -8.37 8.67
CA GLU A 160 21.50 -8.85 7.40
C GLU A 160 20.92 -8.04 6.24
N TYR A 161 21.65 -7.94 5.14
CA TYR A 161 21.24 -7.19 3.96
C TYR A 161 21.31 -8.09 2.74
N LEU A 162 20.34 -7.95 1.84
CA LEU A 162 20.35 -8.57 0.52
C LEU A 162 20.79 -7.54 -0.52
N ALA A 163 21.81 -7.89 -1.29
CA ALA A 163 22.20 -7.09 -2.45
C ALA A 163 21.29 -7.44 -3.64
N ARG A 164 20.47 -6.49 -4.10
CA ARG A 164 19.63 -6.62 -5.30
C ARG A 164 19.95 -5.48 -6.26
N MET A 165 20.38 -5.81 -7.46
CA MET A 165 20.66 -4.81 -8.52
C MET A 165 21.56 -3.65 -8.06
N GLY A 166 22.55 -3.92 -7.19
CA GLY A 166 23.45 -2.89 -6.67
C GLY A 166 22.92 -2.07 -5.48
N MET A 167 21.69 -2.31 -5.03
CA MET A 167 21.12 -1.73 -3.81
C MET A 167 21.10 -2.76 -2.69
N LEU A 168 21.31 -2.28 -1.47
CA LEU A 168 21.17 -3.07 -0.25
C LEU A 168 19.72 -2.96 0.22
N ASP A 169 19.05 -4.11 0.29
CA ASP A 169 17.68 -4.23 0.79
C ASP A 169 17.69 -5.02 2.10
N THR A 170 16.84 -4.63 3.05
CA THR A 170 16.68 -5.35 4.32
C THR A 170 15.25 -5.23 4.79
N ASP A 171 14.80 -6.20 5.53
CA ASP A 171 13.50 -6.21 6.19
C ASP A 171 13.60 -6.82 7.60
N HIS A 172 12.49 -6.79 8.34
CA HIS A 172 12.45 -7.30 9.72
C HIS A 172 12.79 -8.78 9.83
N SER A 173 12.63 -9.58 8.78
CA SER A 173 12.99 -11.02 8.79
C SER A 173 14.49 -11.25 8.75
N MET A 174 15.30 -10.20 8.48
CA MET A 174 16.75 -10.25 8.40
C MET A 174 17.46 -9.86 9.70
N ILE A 175 16.69 -9.62 10.77
CA ILE A 175 17.24 -9.38 12.10
C ILE A 175 17.62 -10.72 12.73
N ARG A 176 18.90 -10.86 13.12
CA ARG A 176 19.45 -12.05 13.74
C ARG A 176 19.77 -11.79 15.22
N SER A 177 19.35 -12.72 16.07
CA SER A 177 19.62 -12.63 17.50
C SER A 177 21.10 -12.89 17.82
N GLY A 178 21.63 -12.14 18.76
CA GLY A 178 22.94 -12.43 19.36
C GLY A 178 22.85 -13.42 20.52
N ALA A 179 24.03 -13.75 21.07
CA ALA A 179 24.15 -14.70 22.17
C ALA A 179 23.41 -14.28 23.44
N ILE A 180 23.39 -12.98 23.73
CA ILE A 180 22.66 -12.40 24.87
C ILE A 180 21.18 -12.72 24.77
N HIS A 181 20.56 -12.57 23.61
CA HIS A 181 19.15 -12.88 23.39
C HIS A 181 18.87 -14.39 23.52
N ARG A 182 19.74 -15.21 22.92
CA ARG A 182 19.59 -16.67 22.94
C ARG A 182 19.80 -17.27 24.34
N SER A 183 20.58 -16.61 25.20
CA SER A 183 20.82 -17.06 26.57
C SER A 183 19.81 -16.48 27.57
N ASN A 184 18.81 -15.73 27.11
CA ASN A 184 17.82 -15.13 28.00
C ASN A 184 17.10 -16.19 28.87
N GLY A 185 17.07 -15.98 30.16
CA GLY A 185 16.57 -16.96 31.16
C GLY A 185 17.53 -18.09 31.49
N GLY A 186 18.76 -18.08 30.94
CA GLY A 186 19.78 -19.07 31.10
C GLY A 186 21.16 -18.52 31.45
N TYR A 187 22.19 -19.08 30.81
CA TYR A 187 23.59 -18.74 31.08
C TYR A 187 24.32 -18.41 29.77
N LEU A 188 25.09 -17.31 29.81
CA LEU A 188 25.99 -16.92 28.75
C LEU A 188 27.43 -17.14 29.25
N VAL A 189 28.18 -17.99 28.54
CA VAL A 189 29.60 -18.30 28.84
C VAL A 189 30.46 -17.61 27.80
N LEU A 190 31.35 -16.73 28.24
CA LEU A 190 32.23 -15.95 27.38
C LEU A 190 33.70 -16.21 27.72
N ASP A 191 34.56 -16.23 26.69
CA ASP A 191 35.99 -16.17 26.91
C ASP A 191 36.42 -14.74 27.30
N ALA A 192 36.97 -14.62 28.49
CA ALA A 192 37.34 -13.31 29.05
C ALA A 192 38.37 -12.58 28.20
N LYS A 193 39.33 -13.29 27.59
CA LYS A 193 40.33 -12.69 26.72
C LYS A 193 39.69 -12.08 25.46
N SER A 194 38.76 -12.80 24.87
CA SER A 194 38.03 -12.34 23.69
C SER A 194 37.25 -11.05 23.95
N VAL A 195 36.58 -10.96 25.11
CA VAL A 195 35.77 -9.79 25.51
C VAL A 195 36.64 -8.58 25.83
N LEU A 196 37.84 -8.79 26.43
CA LEU A 196 38.72 -7.69 26.85
C LEU A 196 39.63 -7.19 25.73
N SER A 197 39.67 -7.87 24.59
CA SER A 197 40.50 -7.51 23.43
C SER A 197 39.77 -6.71 22.36
N GLU A 198 38.47 -6.57 22.47
CA GLU A 198 37.62 -5.68 21.64
C GLU A 198 37.37 -4.33 22.35
#